data_10f56a4f6cd22e6b42fcc2af8fc8cb2f
#
_entry.id   10f56a4f6cd22e6b42fcc2af8fc8cb2f
#
_cell.length_a   1.000
_cell.length_b   1.000
_cell.length_c   1.000
_cell.angle_alpha   90.00
_cell.angle_beta   90.00
_cell.angle_gamma   90.00
#
_symmetry.space_group_name_H-M   'P 1'
#
loop_
_entity.id
_entity.type
_entity.pdbx_description
1 polymer ?
#
loop_
_entity_poly.entity_id
_entity_poly.type
_entity_poly.pdbx_seq_one_letter_code
_entity_poly.pdbx_strand_id
1 'polypeptide(L)'
;RRIDRYTDEHPAVVEARGLFDAAGLRRYAGIVLDVYFDHCLARDWMRWNDMPLDAFTARVYRVLREHGEELPPRLHAIAPRMAAHDWLGSYARRGNVDHAVHGIATRLSRNGDRLVECLDVLRANEAAADAAFEGFFPDLIDAAARMRL
;
A
#
# COMPACT_ATOMS: atom_id res chain seq x y z
N ARG A 1 -1.27 -10.63 9.55
CA ARG A 1 -2.17 -10.30 10.69
C ARG A 1 -1.47 -9.49 11.80
N ARG A 2 -0.24 -9.85 12.23
CA ARG A 2 0.47 -9.09 13.29
C ARG A 2 0.94 -7.74 12.78
N ILE A 3 1.50 -7.70 11.57
CA ILE A 3 1.92 -6.46 10.90
C ILE A 3 0.71 -5.58 10.63
N ASP A 4 -0.35 -6.13 10.04
CA ASP A 4 -1.58 -5.38 9.72
C ASP A 4 -2.15 -4.69 10.97
N ARG A 5 -2.24 -5.46 12.06
CA ARG A 5 -2.72 -4.91 13.33
C ARG A 5 -1.83 -3.81 13.87
N TYR A 6 -0.50 -3.99 13.81
CA TYR A 6 0.46 -2.97 14.25
C TYR A 6 0.28 -1.69 13.44
N THR A 7 0.15 -1.81 12.12
CA THR A 7 -0.10 -0.69 11.21
C THR A 7 -1.39 0.03 11.56
N ASP A 8 -2.48 -0.71 11.71
CA ASP A 8 -3.80 -0.15 12.00
C ASP A 8 -3.89 0.58 13.34
N GLU A 9 -3.13 0.15 14.33
CA GLU A 9 -3.10 0.70 15.68
C GLU A 9 -2.02 1.79 15.86
N HIS A 10 -1.14 2.01 14.88
CA HIS A 10 -0.06 2.98 15.02
C HIS A 10 -0.59 4.42 15.05
N PRO A 11 -0.16 5.28 16.03
CA PRO A 11 -0.72 6.64 16.19
C PRO A 11 -0.66 7.49 14.94
N ALA A 12 0.44 7.48 14.19
CA ALA A 12 0.58 8.23 12.94
C ALA A 12 -0.43 7.77 11.87
N VAL A 13 -0.73 6.48 11.79
CA VAL A 13 -1.72 5.93 10.85
C VAL A 13 -3.14 6.29 11.27
N VAL A 14 -3.43 6.22 12.59
CA VAL A 14 -4.72 6.62 13.14
C VAL A 14 -4.98 8.11 12.88
N GLU A 15 -3.97 8.96 13.07
CA GLU A 15 -4.04 10.40 12.77
C GLU A 15 -4.28 10.65 11.28
N ALA A 16 -3.55 9.97 10.40
CA ALA A 16 -3.73 10.07 8.95
C ALA A 16 -5.16 9.69 8.50
N ARG A 17 -5.75 8.65 9.11
CA ARG A 17 -7.17 8.32 8.88
C ARG A 17 -8.11 9.44 9.28
N GLY A 18 -7.76 10.23 10.30
CA GLY A 18 -8.51 11.41 10.73
C GLY A 18 -8.62 12.50 9.67
N LEU A 19 -7.69 12.59 8.72
CA LEU A 19 -7.75 13.53 7.59
C LEU A 19 -9.03 13.37 6.75
N PHE A 20 -9.64 12.21 6.78
CA PHE A 20 -10.83 11.85 5.99
C PHE A 20 -12.15 12.06 6.74
N ASP A 21 -12.10 12.47 8.03
CA ASP A 21 -13.28 12.59 8.89
C ASP A 21 -14.21 13.69 8.43
N ALA A 22 -13.68 14.86 8.08
CA ALA A 22 -14.48 16.01 7.64
C ALA A 22 -15.29 15.73 6.36
N ALA A 23 -14.80 14.84 5.50
CA ALA A 23 -15.50 14.40 4.29
C ALA A 23 -16.45 13.21 4.53
N GLY A 24 -16.49 12.66 5.76
CA GLY A 24 -17.27 11.46 6.08
C GLY A 24 -16.73 10.19 5.40
N LEU A 25 -15.42 10.16 5.14
CA LEU A 25 -14.77 9.09 4.36
C LEU A 25 -13.84 8.19 5.19
N ARG A 26 -13.79 8.36 6.52
CA ARG A 26 -12.91 7.59 7.42
C ARG A 26 -12.95 6.08 7.20
N ARG A 27 -14.12 5.55 6.87
CA ARG A 27 -14.32 4.10 6.63
C ARG A 27 -13.46 3.58 5.47
N TYR A 28 -13.17 4.43 4.48
CA TYR A 28 -12.42 4.09 3.27
C TYR A 28 -10.95 4.52 3.35
N ALA A 29 -10.60 5.33 4.35
CA ALA A 29 -9.27 5.92 4.52
C ALA A 29 -8.16 4.85 4.56
N GLY A 30 -8.40 3.72 5.26
CA GLY A 30 -7.43 2.64 5.36
C GLY A 30 -6.99 2.13 4.01
N ILE A 31 -7.92 1.85 3.10
CA ILE A 31 -7.62 1.33 1.76
C ILE A 31 -6.77 2.32 0.96
N VAL A 32 -7.12 3.60 1.01
CA VAL A 32 -6.39 4.64 0.26
C VAL A 32 -5.01 4.89 0.84
N LEU A 33 -4.90 4.92 2.17
CA LEU A 33 -3.61 5.09 2.84
C LEU A 33 -2.68 3.89 2.62
N ASP A 34 -3.19 2.67 2.62
CA ASP A 34 -2.38 1.47 2.30
C ASP A 34 -1.76 1.61 0.91
N VAL A 35 -2.55 1.96 -0.10
CA VAL A 35 -2.05 2.19 -1.47
C VAL A 35 -1.05 3.36 -1.53
N TYR A 36 -1.32 4.42 -0.78
CA TYR A 36 -0.43 5.59 -0.74
C TYR A 36 0.89 5.28 -0.03
N PHE A 37 0.87 4.52 1.05
CA PHE A 37 2.08 4.10 1.76
C PHE A 37 2.93 3.13 0.94
N ASP A 38 2.31 2.28 0.13
CA ASP A 38 3.03 1.48 -0.87
C ASP A 38 3.75 2.38 -1.89
N HIS A 39 3.11 3.49 -2.30
CA HIS A 39 3.76 4.50 -3.14
C HIS A 39 4.93 5.18 -2.42
N CYS A 40 4.76 5.64 -1.19
CA CYS A 40 5.85 6.27 -0.42
C CYS A 40 7.04 5.33 -0.29
N LEU A 41 6.79 4.05 0.03
CA LEU A 41 7.84 3.03 0.13
C LEU A 41 8.56 2.83 -1.21
N ALA A 42 7.82 2.66 -2.30
CA ALA A 42 8.41 2.42 -3.62
C ALA A 42 9.17 3.64 -4.16
N ARG A 43 8.63 4.86 -3.95
CA ARG A 43 9.24 6.14 -4.34
C ARG A 43 10.60 6.33 -3.68
N ASP A 44 10.67 6.06 -2.38
CA ASP A 44 11.85 6.32 -1.56
C ASP A 44 12.60 5.02 -1.18
N TRP A 45 12.42 3.97 -1.98
CA TRP A 45 12.87 2.60 -1.71
C TRP A 45 14.32 2.50 -1.25
N MET A 46 15.25 3.23 -1.88
CA MET A 46 16.67 3.18 -1.55
C MET A 46 17.02 3.76 -0.17
N ARG A 47 16.09 4.47 0.49
CA ARG A 47 16.25 4.87 1.90
C ARG A 47 16.09 3.69 2.87
N TRP A 48 15.37 2.68 2.44
CA TRP A 48 14.92 1.58 3.29
C TRP A 48 15.57 0.25 2.97
N ASN A 49 16.18 0.13 1.79
CA ASN A 49 16.75 -1.12 1.32
C ASN A 49 17.99 -0.88 0.46
N ASP A 50 18.99 -1.75 0.60
CA ASP A 50 20.23 -1.70 -0.22
C ASP A 50 20.05 -2.33 -1.61
N MET A 51 19.04 -3.19 -1.76
CA MET A 51 18.71 -3.80 -3.06
C MET A 51 17.83 -2.85 -3.86
N PRO A 52 18.14 -2.55 -5.13
CA PRO A 52 17.27 -1.75 -6.00
C PRO A 52 15.85 -2.31 -6.11
N LEU A 53 14.85 -1.43 -6.27
CA LEU A 53 13.44 -1.82 -6.30
C LEU A 53 13.14 -2.84 -7.41
N ASP A 54 13.69 -2.65 -8.62
CA ASP A 54 13.52 -3.55 -9.76
C ASP A 54 14.08 -4.95 -9.47
N ALA A 55 15.23 -5.04 -8.82
CA ALA A 55 15.81 -6.31 -8.40
C ALA A 55 14.94 -7.01 -7.33
N PHE A 56 14.40 -6.23 -6.39
CA PHE A 56 13.49 -6.76 -5.37
C PHE A 56 12.19 -7.27 -5.99
N THR A 57 11.53 -6.48 -6.84
CA THR A 57 10.27 -6.89 -7.47
C THR A 57 10.46 -8.10 -8.38
N ALA A 58 11.55 -8.16 -9.14
CA ALA A 58 11.91 -9.33 -9.95
C ALA A 58 12.06 -10.60 -9.09
N ARG A 59 12.70 -10.47 -7.91
CA ARG A 59 12.82 -11.58 -6.95
C ARG A 59 11.46 -12.02 -6.43
N VAL A 60 10.58 -11.08 -6.06
CA VAL A 60 9.22 -11.38 -5.59
C VAL A 60 8.44 -12.14 -6.68
N TYR A 61 8.43 -11.65 -7.93
CA TYR A 61 7.72 -12.30 -9.02
C TYR A 61 8.26 -13.69 -9.33
N ARG A 62 9.57 -13.90 -9.18
CA ARG A 62 10.17 -15.22 -9.32
C ARG A 62 9.65 -16.18 -8.25
N VAL A 63 9.65 -15.76 -6.99
CA VAL A 63 9.14 -16.56 -5.85
C VAL A 63 7.66 -16.90 -6.05
N LEU A 64 6.83 -15.92 -6.45
CA LEU A 64 5.41 -16.16 -6.73
C LEU A 64 5.20 -17.19 -7.84
N ARG A 65 6.07 -17.19 -8.86
CA ARG A 65 6.00 -18.18 -9.96
C ARG A 65 6.46 -19.55 -9.51
N GLU A 66 7.56 -19.64 -8.74
CA GLU A 66 8.13 -20.90 -8.26
C GLU A 66 7.21 -21.63 -7.27
N HIS A 67 6.46 -20.86 -6.46
CA HIS A 67 5.54 -21.38 -5.45
C HIS A 67 4.06 -21.20 -5.83
N GLY A 68 3.76 -21.10 -7.12
CA GLY A 68 2.42 -20.78 -7.60
C GLY A 68 1.32 -21.69 -7.05
N GLU A 69 1.60 -23.00 -6.93
CA GLU A 69 0.62 -23.98 -6.45
C GLU A 69 0.32 -23.85 -4.95
N GLU A 70 1.22 -23.24 -4.17
CA GLU A 70 1.04 -22.98 -2.74
C GLU A 70 0.31 -21.67 -2.45
N LEU A 71 0.11 -20.83 -3.48
CA LEU A 71 -0.53 -19.53 -3.33
C LEU A 71 -2.05 -19.66 -3.15
N PRO A 72 -2.66 -18.73 -2.38
CA PRO A 72 -4.12 -18.60 -2.39
C PRO A 72 -4.65 -18.45 -3.81
N PRO A 73 -5.80 -19.07 -4.18
CA PRO A 73 -6.29 -19.11 -5.56
C PRO A 73 -6.37 -17.74 -6.26
N ARG A 74 -6.75 -16.70 -5.52
CA ARG A 74 -6.82 -15.33 -6.06
C ARG A 74 -5.43 -14.80 -6.41
N LEU A 75 -4.44 -15.02 -5.56
CA LEU A 75 -3.07 -14.56 -5.79
C LEU A 75 -2.44 -15.36 -6.94
N HIS A 76 -2.63 -16.66 -6.98
CA HIS A 76 -2.20 -17.52 -8.09
C HIS A 76 -2.73 -17.01 -9.44
N ALA A 77 -4.02 -16.64 -9.50
CA ALA A 77 -4.64 -16.16 -10.73
C ALA A 77 -4.09 -14.81 -11.22
N ILE A 78 -3.71 -13.90 -10.31
CA ILE A 78 -3.24 -12.55 -10.68
C ILE A 78 -1.73 -12.41 -10.77
N ALA A 79 -0.95 -13.29 -10.13
CA ALA A 79 0.51 -13.20 -10.07
C ALA A 79 1.19 -13.08 -11.44
N PRO A 80 0.79 -13.79 -12.51
CA PRO A 80 1.38 -13.62 -13.83
C PRO A 80 1.18 -12.20 -14.40
N ARG A 81 0.01 -11.60 -14.16
CA ARG A 81 -0.28 -10.22 -14.61
C ARG A 81 0.47 -9.19 -13.77
N MET A 82 0.63 -9.43 -12.47
CA MET A 82 1.44 -8.59 -11.60
C MET A 82 2.87 -8.53 -12.11
N ALA A 83 3.46 -9.68 -12.47
CA ALA A 83 4.81 -9.75 -13.01
C ALA A 83 4.93 -9.10 -14.39
N ALA A 84 3.99 -9.38 -15.31
CA ALA A 84 4.01 -8.86 -16.68
C ALA A 84 3.93 -7.32 -16.75
N HIS A 85 3.26 -6.70 -15.78
CA HIS A 85 3.06 -5.25 -15.72
C HIS A 85 3.82 -4.56 -14.58
N ASP A 86 4.70 -5.29 -13.90
CA ASP A 86 5.45 -4.80 -12.74
C ASP A 86 4.59 -3.98 -11.76
N TRP A 87 3.53 -4.57 -11.25
CA TRP A 87 2.60 -3.88 -10.35
C TRP A 87 3.31 -3.30 -9.13
N LEU A 88 4.20 -4.06 -8.49
CA LEU A 88 4.90 -3.60 -7.29
C LEU A 88 5.82 -2.42 -7.60
N GLY A 89 6.61 -2.48 -8.66
CA GLY A 89 7.47 -1.37 -9.09
C GLY A 89 6.68 -0.16 -9.57
N SER A 90 5.48 -0.38 -10.10
CA SER A 90 4.62 0.69 -10.62
C SER A 90 4.16 1.68 -9.56
N TYR A 91 4.09 1.27 -8.28
CA TYR A 91 3.76 2.14 -7.16
C TYR A 91 4.75 3.30 -6.96
N ALA A 92 5.97 3.22 -7.47
CA ALA A 92 6.91 4.34 -7.44
C ALA A 92 6.37 5.60 -8.14
N ARG A 93 5.43 5.47 -9.07
CA ARG A 93 4.80 6.59 -9.79
C ARG A 93 3.51 7.02 -9.13
N ARG A 94 3.42 8.31 -8.77
CA ARG A 94 2.25 8.86 -8.06
C ARG A 94 0.91 8.62 -8.79
N GLY A 95 0.88 8.74 -10.11
CA GLY A 95 -0.32 8.51 -10.90
C GLY A 95 -0.90 7.09 -10.78
N ASN A 96 -0.07 6.11 -10.42
CA ASN A 96 -0.53 4.74 -10.23
C ASN A 96 -1.28 4.53 -8.90
N VAL A 97 -1.18 5.43 -7.93
CA VAL A 97 -2.03 5.44 -6.73
C VAL A 97 -3.50 5.61 -7.14
N ASP A 98 -3.78 6.62 -7.95
CA ASP A 98 -5.14 6.88 -8.44
C ASP A 98 -5.67 5.71 -9.25
N HIS A 99 -4.84 5.16 -10.14
CA HIS A 99 -5.18 3.98 -10.94
C HIS A 99 -5.49 2.76 -10.08
N ALA A 100 -4.68 2.50 -9.05
CA ALA A 100 -4.90 1.39 -8.12
C ALA A 100 -6.19 1.56 -7.31
N VAL A 101 -6.46 2.76 -6.79
CA VAL A 101 -7.69 3.07 -6.05
C VAL A 101 -8.92 2.91 -6.94
N HIS A 102 -8.90 3.39 -8.18
CA HIS A 102 -9.98 3.14 -9.14
C HIS A 102 -10.17 1.65 -9.41
N GLY A 103 -9.10 0.89 -9.59
CA GLY A 103 -9.15 -0.55 -9.78
C GLY A 103 -9.75 -1.30 -8.60
N ILE A 104 -9.48 -0.87 -7.36
CA ILE A 104 -10.08 -1.42 -6.15
C ILE A 104 -11.58 -1.05 -6.11
N ALA A 105 -11.91 0.21 -6.39
CA ALA A 105 -13.29 0.72 -6.37
C ALA A 105 -14.23 -0.08 -7.28
N THR A 106 -13.75 -0.47 -8.47
CA THR A 106 -14.54 -1.30 -9.41
C THR A 106 -14.84 -2.70 -8.89
N ARG A 107 -14.09 -3.20 -7.91
CA ARG A 107 -14.28 -4.53 -7.31
C ARG A 107 -15.12 -4.50 -6.04
N LEU A 108 -15.42 -3.32 -5.52
CA LEU A 108 -16.32 -3.17 -4.37
C LEU A 108 -17.76 -3.39 -4.82
N SER A 109 -18.49 -4.18 -4.05
CA SER A 109 -19.92 -4.43 -4.32
C SER A 109 -20.80 -3.19 -4.10
N ARG A 110 -20.33 -2.24 -3.29
CA ARG A 110 -21.04 -0.99 -2.94
C ARG A 110 -20.05 0.11 -2.65
N ASN A 111 -20.45 1.37 -2.91
CA ASN A 111 -19.74 2.59 -2.52
C ASN A 111 -18.32 2.72 -3.11
N GLY A 112 -18.04 2.15 -4.27
CA GLY A 112 -16.78 2.38 -4.97
C GLY A 112 -16.52 3.85 -5.27
N ASP A 113 -17.56 4.62 -5.55
CA ASP A 113 -17.54 6.08 -5.70
C ASP A 113 -16.99 6.79 -4.46
N ARG A 114 -17.40 6.37 -3.25
CA ARG A 114 -16.90 6.91 -2.00
C ARG A 114 -15.40 6.64 -1.79
N LEU A 115 -14.91 5.50 -2.25
CA LEU A 115 -13.47 5.22 -2.24
C LEU A 115 -12.71 6.14 -3.19
N VAL A 116 -13.28 6.41 -4.37
CA VAL A 116 -12.67 7.34 -5.34
C VAL A 116 -12.65 8.78 -4.80
N GLU A 117 -13.71 9.22 -4.11
CA GLU A 117 -13.73 10.55 -3.44
C GLU A 117 -12.57 10.74 -2.46
N CYS A 118 -12.07 9.67 -1.83
CA CYS A 118 -10.89 9.75 -0.97
C CYS A 118 -9.65 10.29 -1.68
N LEU A 119 -9.54 10.17 -3.00
CA LEU A 119 -8.40 10.69 -3.76
C LEU A 119 -8.31 12.21 -3.69
N ASP A 120 -9.42 12.93 -3.62
CA ASP A 120 -9.42 14.40 -3.48
C ASP A 120 -8.92 14.81 -2.10
N VAL A 121 -9.35 14.08 -1.04
CA VAL A 121 -8.86 14.30 0.32
C VAL A 121 -7.36 14.01 0.38
N LEU A 122 -6.90 12.92 -0.22
CA LEU A 122 -5.49 12.55 -0.26
C LEU A 122 -4.66 13.65 -0.96
N ARG A 123 -5.08 14.11 -2.14
CA ARG A 123 -4.37 15.17 -2.88
C ARG A 123 -4.26 16.47 -2.08
N ALA A 124 -5.29 16.83 -1.34
CA ALA A 124 -5.27 18.00 -0.47
C ALA A 124 -4.37 17.83 0.76
N ASN A 125 -4.00 16.61 1.13
CA ASN A 125 -3.30 16.29 2.37
C ASN A 125 -2.04 15.42 2.15
N GLU A 126 -1.43 15.41 0.96
CA GLU A 126 -0.29 14.55 0.65
C GLU A 126 0.89 14.77 1.62
N ALA A 127 1.18 16.02 1.98
CA ALA A 127 2.26 16.31 2.93
C ALA A 127 2.02 15.68 4.31
N ALA A 128 0.77 15.67 4.77
CA ALA A 128 0.41 15.02 6.04
C ALA A 128 0.46 13.50 5.94
N ALA A 129 0.06 12.94 4.80
CA ALA A 129 0.17 11.50 4.53
C ALA A 129 1.64 11.05 4.43
N ASP A 130 2.50 11.83 3.77
CA ASP A 130 3.95 11.60 3.74
C ASP A 130 4.54 11.62 5.15
N ALA A 131 4.19 12.62 5.97
CA ALA A 131 4.66 12.73 7.35
C ALA A 131 4.19 11.52 8.21
N ALA A 132 2.99 11.03 7.99
CA ALA A 132 2.50 9.84 8.66
C ALA A 132 3.31 8.59 8.28
N PHE A 133 3.64 8.41 7.00
CA PHE A 133 4.50 7.33 6.55
C PHE A 133 5.90 7.40 7.18
N GLU A 134 6.51 8.58 7.17
CA GLU A 134 7.83 8.82 7.77
C GLU A 134 7.86 8.54 9.28
N GLY A 135 6.78 8.82 9.99
CA GLY A 135 6.67 8.53 11.42
C GLY A 135 6.37 7.06 11.74
N PHE A 136 5.67 6.38 10.83
CA PHE A 136 5.20 5.00 11.04
C PHE A 136 6.19 3.94 10.56
N PHE A 137 6.77 4.10 9.37
CA PHE A 137 7.49 3.03 8.70
C PHE A 137 8.78 2.59 9.41
N PRO A 138 9.61 3.48 9.99
CA PRO A 138 10.76 3.08 10.81
C PRO A 138 10.34 2.22 12.01
N ASP A 139 9.25 2.60 12.68
CA ASP A 139 8.73 1.86 13.83
C ASP A 139 8.22 0.48 13.43
N LEU A 140 7.64 0.37 12.22
CA LEU A 140 7.22 -0.92 11.66
C LEU A 140 8.43 -1.82 11.39
N ILE A 141 9.51 -1.30 10.82
CA ILE A 141 10.75 -2.05 10.58
C ILE A 141 11.27 -2.62 11.89
N ASP A 142 11.36 -1.80 12.93
CA ASP A 142 11.83 -2.22 14.26
C ASP A 142 10.90 -3.25 14.89
N ALA A 143 9.59 -3.05 14.77
CA ALA A 143 8.60 -3.99 15.27
C ALA A 143 8.68 -5.34 14.54
N ALA A 144 8.82 -5.34 13.21
CA ALA A 144 8.96 -6.54 12.41
C ALA A 144 10.23 -7.34 12.78
N ALA A 145 11.36 -6.66 12.99
CA ALA A 145 12.59 -7.29 13.46
C ALA A 145 12.41 -7.99 14.81
N ARG A 146 11.70 -7.35 15.74
CA ARG A 146 11.36 -7.97 17.06
C ARG A 146 10.36 -9.14 16.93
N MET A 147 9.52 -9.14 15.92
CA MET A 147 8.58 -10.23 15.65
C MET A 147 9.24 -11.46 15.05
N ARG A 148 10.53 -11.39 14.68
CA ARG A 148 11.28 -12.45 14.00
C ARG A 148 10.56 -12.96 12.74
N LEU A 149 10.10 -12.00 11.94
CA LEU A 149 9.50 -12.29 10.63
C LEU A 149 10.57 -12.38 9.55
#